data_9d3efabe9614ec93cd1321acffdb9c16
#
_entry.id   9d3efabe9614ec93cd1321acffdb9c16
#
_cell.length_a   1.000
_cell.length_b   1.000
_cell.length_c   1.000
_cell.angle_alpha   90.00
_cell.angle_beta   90.00
_cell.angle_gamma   90.00
#
_symmetry.space_group_name_H-M   'P 1'
#
loop_
_entity.id
_entity.type
_entity.pdbx_description
1 polymer ?
#
loop_
_entity_poly.entity_id
_entity_poly.type
_entity_poly.pdbx_seq_one_letter_code
_entity_poly.pdbx_strand_id
1 'polypeptide(L)'
;TYTHEGALWLRSTSFGDDKDRVMRKSDGSYTYFVPDVAYHVTKWERRFSRAINIQGSDHHGTIARVRAGLQALGMGIAQGFPDYVLHKMVTVMRGGQEVKISKRAGSYVTLRDLITWSGEVDNPLDQPIAVDEQRGRDAVRFFLVSRKADSEFVFDVDLALSRSEDNPVYYVQYAHARCCSVLQQAQTDVDQVFSSILQQADDQAQAILGWLHAPKEQGLLNRLSEFPDVIRYCAQELSPHLMAFYLRDLAGDFHGFYNSERVLVDDRALREARLLLVAATGQVLRLGLGLLGVSAPTRM
;
A
#
# COMPACT_ATOMS: atom_id res chain seq x y z
N THR A 1 -5.46 21.44 -36.01
CA THR A 1 -6.31 20.32 -36.48
C THR A 1 -6.43 20.32 -38.00
N TYR A 2 -6.84 19.21 -38.62
CA TYR A 2 -7.12 19.07 -40.04
C TYR A 2 -8.16 17.96 -40.28
N THR A 3 -8.79 17.99 -41.44
CA THR A 3 -9.74 16.96 -41.87
C THR A 3 -9.08 16.04 -42.87
N HIS A 4 -9.21 14.73 -42.68
CA HIS A 4 -8.75 13.71 -43.61
C HIS A 4 -9.75 12.56 -43.62
N GLU A 5 -10.19 12.12 -44.79
CA GLU A 5 -11.19 11.07 -45.01
C GLU A 5 -12.47 11.23 -44.16
N GLY A 6 -12.96 12.48 -44.07
CA GLY A 6 -14.15 12.84 -43.29
C GLY A 6 -13.98 12.85 -41.76
N ALA A 7 -12.80 12.48 -41.24
CA ALA A 7 -12.49 12.54 -39.83
C ALA A 7 -11.71 13.80 -39.44
N LEU A 8 -11.91 14.31 -38.22
CA LEU A 8 -11.17 15.44 -37.66
C LEU A 8 -9.96 14.91 -36.88
N TRP A 9 -8.77 15.40 -37.24
CA TRP A 9 -7.51 15.00 -36.67
C TRP A 9 -6.82 16.14 -35.90
N LEU A 10 -6.09 15.79 -34.83
CA LEU A 10 -5.10 16.66 -34.19
C LEU A 10 -3.70 16.31 -34.73
N ARG A 11 -2.91 17.34 -35.08
CA ARG A 11 -1.46 17.18 -35.34
C ARG A 11 -0.71 16.98 -34.01
N SER A 12 -0.99 15.87 -33.33
CA SER A 12 -0.37 15.60 -32.03
C SER A 12 1.14 15.34 -32.12
N THR A 13 1.65 15.01 -33.31
CA THR A 13 3.10 14.94 -33.59
C THR A 13 3.81 16.27 -33.35
N SER A 14 3.14 17.41 -33.58
CA SER A 14 3.69 18.74 -33.28
C SER A 14 3.86 19.01 -31.78
N PHE A 15 3.32 18.15 -30.92
CA PHE A 15 3.33 18.26 -29.47
C PHE A 15 3.97 17.06 -28.78
N GLY A 16 4.76 16.24 -29.53
CA GLY A 16 5.55 15.14 -28.97
C GLY A 16 4.89 13.77 -28.96
N ASP A 17 3.79 13.58 -29.71
CA ASP A 17 3.20 12.25 -29.95
C ASP A 17 3.93 11.54 -31.13
N ASP A 18 3.81 10.22 -31.21
CA ASP A 18 4.41 9.41 -32.26
C ASP A 18 3.67 9.51 -33.61
N LYS A 19 2.38 9.86 -33.58
CA LYS A 19 1.52 10.04 -34.75
C LYS A 19 0.35 10.95 -34.46
N ASP A 20 -0.24 11.52 -35.52
CA ASP A 20 -1.46 12.32 -35.41
C ASP A 20 -2.65 11.48 -34.95
N ARG A 21 -3.56 12.09 -34.21
CA ARG A 21 -4.70 11.39 -33.59
C ARG A 21 -6.05 11.85 -34.10
N VAL A 22 -6.88 10.88 -34.42
CA VAL A 22 -8.30 11.14 -34.73
C VAL A 22 -9.01 11.64 -33.46
N MET A 23 -9.62 12.81 -33.55
CA MET A 23 -10.46 13.39 -32.50
C MET A 23 -11.94 12.96 -32.69
N ARG A 24 -12.46 13.14 -33.92
CA ARG A 24 -13.81 12.79 -34.30
C ARG A 24 -13.77 11.97 -35.61
N LYS A 25 -14.41 10.82 -35.60
CA LYS A 25 -14.51 9.94 -36.75
C LYS A 25 -15.42 10.51 -37.82
N SER A 26 -15.40 9.91 -39.02
CA SER A 26 -16.28 10.29 -40.14
C SER A 26 -17.78 10.12 -39.86
N ASP A 27 -18.15 9.20 -38.94
CA ASP A 27 -19.51 9.00 -38.44
C ASP A 27 -19.96 10.05 -37.42
N GLY A 28 -19.10 11.02 -37.07
CA GLY A 28 -19.37 12.09 -36.12
C GLY A 28 -19.10 11.71 -34.66
N SER A 29 -18.77 10.44 -34.33
CA SER A 29 -18.47 10.00 -32.97
C SER A 29 -17.06 10.44 -32.54
N TYR A 30 -16.89 10.80 -31.28
CA TYR A 30 -15.58 11.09 -30.72
C TYR A 30 -14.81 9.82 -30.37
N THR A 31 -13.50 9.86 -30.55
CA THR A 31 -12.61 8.82 -30.03
C THR A 31 -12.38 9.01 -28.54
N TYR A 32 -11.93 7.99 -27.83
CA TYR A 32 -11.56 8.07 -26.40
C TYR A 32 -10.50 9.13 -26.10
N PHE A 33 -9.70 9.50 -27.09
CA PHE A 33 -8.68 10.55 -26.96
C PHE A 33 -9.26 11.88 -26.47
N VAL A 34 -10.41 12.30 -27.02
CA VAL A 34 -11.01 13.59 -26.68
C VAL A 34 -11.54 13.64 -25.24
N PRO A 35 -12.35 12.69 -24.76
CA PRO A 35 -12.78 12.67 -23.36
C PRO A 35 -11.61 12.48 -22.37
N ASP A 36 -10.57 11.74 -22.72
CA ASP A 36 -9.38 11.61 -21.88
C ASP A 36 -8.69 12.96 -21.68
N VAL A 37 -8.46 13.72 -22.77
CA VAL A 37 -7.88 15.07 -22.69
C VAL A 37 -8.79 16.01 -21.90
N ALA A 38 -10.09 16.03 -22.18
CA ALA A 38 -11.04 16.87 -21.49
C ALA A 38 -11.10 16.58 -19.99
N TYR A 39 -11.06 15.31 -19.59
CA TYR A 39 -11.03 14.93 -18.18
C TYR A 39 -9.77 15.45 -17.47
N HIS A 40 -8.62 15.44 -18.13
CA HIS A 40 -7.39 15.97 -17.55
C HIS A 40 -7.39 17.50 -17.44
N VAL A 41 -8.08 18.20 -18.34
CA VAL A 41 -8.34 19.65 -18.21
C VAL A 41 -9.08 19.94 -16.92
N THR A 42 -10.11 19.14 -16.55
CA THR A 42 -10.83 19.35 -15.28
C THR A 42 -9.93 19.22 -14.05
N LYS A 43 -8.92 18.35 -14.10
CA LYS A 43 -7.91 18.23 -13.01
C LYS A 43 -7.04 19.48 -12.94
N TRP A 44 -6.62 20.01 -14.09
CA TRP A 44 -5.84 21.25 -14.17
C TRP A 44 -6.63 22.46 -13.64
N GLU A 45 -7.87 22.61 -14.04
CA GLU A 45 -8.76 23.69 -13.59
C GLU A 45 -9.02 23.64 -12.07
N ARG A 46 -9.03 22.45 -11.46
CA ARG A 46 -9.10 22.26 -10.02
C ARG A 46 -7.82 22.67 -9.28
N ARG A 47 -6.78 23.12 -10.01
CA ARG A 47 -5.52 23.65 -9.47
C ARG A 47 -4.75 22.67 -8.58
N PHE A 48 -4.80 21.40 -8.87
CA PHE A 48 -3.90 20.46 -8.24
C PHE A 48 -2.46 20.71 -8.71
N SER A 49 -1.53 20.84 -7.76
CA SER A 49 -0.11 20.95 -8.05
C SER A 49 0.46 19.69 -8.70
N ARG A 50 -0.13 18.55 -8.42
CA ARG A 50 0.24 17.24 -8.97
C ARG A 50 -1.00 16.41 -9.22
N ALA A 51 -1.09 15.76 -10.38
CA ALA A 51 -2.12 14.79 -10.71
C ALA A 51 -1.45 13.50 -11.15
N ILE A 52 -1.81 12.37 -10.53
CA ILE A 52 -1.19 11.08 -10.76
C ILE A 52 -2.24 10.13 -11.32
N ASN A 53 -2.00 9.60 -12.52
CA ASN A 53 -2.81 8.54 -13.12
C ASN A 53 -2.19 7.18 -12.84
N ILE A 54 -2.97 6.27 -12.28
CA ILE A 54 -2.58 4.87 -12.07
C ILE A 54 -3.29 4.05 -13.14
N GLN A 55 -2.53 3.36 -13.99
CA GLN A 55 -3.05 2.59 -15.13
C GLN A 55 -2.30 1.27 -15.31
N GLY A 56 -2.91 0.33 -16.05
CA GLY A 56 -2.21 -0.84 -16.53
C GLY A 56 -1.13 -0.48 -17.58
N SER A 57 -0.05 -1.24 -17.63
CA SER A 57 1.06 -1.00 -18.57
C SER A 57 0.67 -1.15 -20.04
N ASP A 58 -0.43 -1.84 -20.35
CA ASP A 58 -1.05 -1.90 -21.67
C ASP A 58 -1.54 -0.53 -22.17
N HIS A 59 -1.76 0.44 -21.27
CA HIS A 59 -2.09 1.82 -21.60
C HIS A 59 -0.88 2.75 -21.77
N HIS A 60 0.35 2.25 -21.78
CA HIS A 60 1.56 3.07 -21.93
C HIS A 60 1.48 4.04 -23.13
N GLY A 61 0.96 3.59 -24.27
CA GLY A 61 0.80 4.43 -25.49
C GLY A 61 -0.18 5.59 -25.32
N THR A 62 -0.96 5.68 -24.22
CA THR A 62 -1.88 6.79 -23.98
C THR A 62 -1.17 8.02 -23.44
N ILE A 63 -0.02 7.87 -22.80
CA ILE A 63 0.69 8.94 -22.08
C ILE A 63 1.09 10.08 -23.03
N ALA A 64 1.83 9.76 -24.09
CA ALA A 64 2.31 10.77 -25.04
C ALA A 64 1.16 11.48 -25.73
N ARG A 65 0.16 10.74 -26.20
CA ARG A 65 -0.99 11.34 -26.89
C ARG A 65 -1.85 12.23 -26.00
N VAL A 66 -2.09 11.87 -24.73
CA VAL A 66 -2.88 12.70 -23.80
C VAL A 66 -2.10 13.99 -23.49
N ARG A 67 -0.80 13.88 -23.19
CA ARG A 67 0.06 15.04 -22.97
C ARG A 67 0.10 15.97 -24.20
N ALA A 68 0.25 15.40 -25.40
CA ALA A 68 0.20 16.17 -26.66
C ALA A 68 -1.14 16.87 -26.84
N GLY A 69 -2.26 16.22 -26.55
CA GLY A 69 -3.59 16.82 -26.57
C GLY A 69 -3.74 18.00 -25.61
N LEU A 70 -3.21 17.86 -24.39
CA LEU A 70 -3.23 18.93 -23.39
C LEU A 70 -2.37 20.13 -23.80
N GLN A 71 -1.19 19.88 -24.38
CA GLN A 71 -0.34 20.95 -24.90
C GLN A 71 -1.00 21.71 -26.07
N ALA A 72 -1.69 21.00 -26.94
CA ALA A 72 -2.39 21.57 -28.09
C ALA A 72 -3.52 22.56 -27.73
N LEU A 73 -4.03 22.50 -26.50
CA LEU A 73 -5.06 23.43 -26.02
C LEU A 73 -4.52 24.84 -25.74
N GLY A 74 -3.21 25.02 -25.56
CA GLY A 74 -2.60 26.34 -25.28
C GLY A 74 -3.01 26.94 -23.93
N MET A 75 -3.43 26.14 -22.96
CA MET A 75 -3.93 26.57 -21.64
C MET A 75 -2.81 26.76 -20.60
N GLY A 76 -1.54 26.74 -20.99
CA GLY A 76 -0.42 26.83 -20.06
C GLY A 76 -0.22 25.61 -19.16
N ILE A 77 -0.80 24.46 -19.54
CA ILE A 77 -0.62 23.20 -18.81
C ILE A 77 0.85 22.76 -18.89
N ALA A 78 1.42 22.36 -17.76
CA ALA A 78 2.81 21.92 -17.71
C ALA A 78 3.06 20.69 -18.62
N GLN A 79 4.20 20.70 -19.34
CA GLN A 79 4.52 19.67 -20.35
C GLN A 79 4.50 18.24 -19.82
N GLY A 80 4.87 18.02 -18.56
CA GLY A 80 4.86 16.70 -17.92
C GLY A 80 3.52 16.27 -17.28
N PHE A 81 2.51 17.16 -17.29
CA PHE A 81 1.22 16.89 -16.65
C PHE A 81 0.33 15.99 -17.52
N PRO A 82 -0.37 15.00 -16.91
CA PRO A 82 -0.23 14.48 -15.55
C PRO A 82 0.93 13.48 -15.41
N ASP A 83 1.27 13.12 -14.15
CA ASP A 83 2.13 11.98 -13.85
C ASP A 83 1.41 10.66 -14.09
N TYR A 84 2.19 9.61 -14.37
CA TYR A 84 1.65 8.26 -14.56
C TYR A 84 2.42 7.24 -13.73
N VAL A 85 1.69 6.33 -13.10
CA VAL A 85 2.20 5.10 -12.51
C VAL A 85 1.60 3.93 -13.26
N LEU A 86 2.44 3.16 -13.94
CA LEU A 86 2.01 2.02 -14.75
C LEU A 86 2.20 0.72 -13.98
N HIS A 87 1.12 -0.03 -13.82
CA HIS A 87 1.13 -1.33 -13.18
C HIS A 87 1.19 -2.45 -14.19
N LYS A 88 2.09 -3.41 -13.99
CA LYS A 88 2.07 -4.66 -14.74
C LYS A 88 0.88 -5.54 -14.34
N MET A 89 0.59 -6.51 -15.20
CA MET A 89 -0.51 -7.45 -15.01
C MET A 89 -0.30 -8.29 -13.74
N VAL A 90 -1.41 -8.65 -13.11
CA VAL A 90 -1.46 -9.55 -11.96
C VAL A 90 -1.96 -10.90 -12.43
N THR A 91 -1.19 -11.96 -12.17
CA THR A 91 -1.61 -13.35 -12.34
C THR A 91 -2.18 -13.86 -11.01
N VAL A 92 -3.30 -14.56 -11.04
CA VAL A 92 -3.92 -15.13 -9.84
C VAL A 92 -3.70 -16.64 -9.81
N MET A 93 -3.19 -17.14 -8.69
CA MET A 93 -3.00 -18.58 -8.43
C MET A 93 -3.90 -19.03 -7.30
N ARG A 94 -4.49 -20.24 -7.42
CA ARG A 94 -5.26 -20.90 -6.36
C ARG A 94 -5.12 -22.42 -6.50
N GLY A 95 -4.83 -23.12 -5.41
CA GLY A 95 -4.59 -24.56 -5.43
C GLY A 95 -3.40 -24.95 -6.31
N GLY A 96 -2.36 -24.11 -6.38
CA GLY A 96 -1.18 -24.32 -7.22
C GLY A 96 -1.43 -24.16 -8.73
N GLN A 97 -2.61 -23.67 -9.14
CA GLN A 97 -2.96 -23.49 -10.55
C GLN A 97 -3.35 -22.04 -10.85
N GLU A 98 -3.01 -21.57 -12.06
CA GLU A 98 -3.44 -20.27 -12.54
C GLU A 98 -4.95 -20.24 -12.75
N VAL A 99 -5.63 -19.26 -12.14
CA VAL A 99 -7.04 -18.99 -12.37
C VAL A 99 -7.17 -18.26 -13.71
N LYS A 100 -7.49 -19.01 -14.76
CA LYS A 100 -7.56 -18.50 -16.14
C LYS A 100 -8.72 -17.52 -16.30
N ILE A 101 -8.38 -16.34 -16.77
CA ILE A 101 -9.34 -15.31 -17.17
C ILE A 101 -9.68 -15.53 -18.64
N SER A 102 -10.93 -15.85 -18.97
CA SER A 102 -11.39 -15.98 -20.34
C SER A 102 -12.52 -15.00 -20.62
N LYS A 103 -12.21 -13.93 -21.35
CA LYS A 103 -13.24 -12.98 -21.83
C LYS A 103 -14.31 -13.66 -22.70
N ARG A 104 -13.94 -14.71 -23.45
CA ARG A 104 -14.86 -15.46 -24.33
C ARG A 104 -15.80 -16.39 -23.55
N ALA A 105 -15.34 -16.92 -22.42
CA ALA A 105 -16.13 -17.79 -21.54
C ALA A 105 -16.91 -16.98 -20.46
N GLY A 106 -16.76 -15.65 -20.43
CA GLY A 106 -17.39 -14.79 -19.42
C GLY A 106 -16.80 -14.99 -18.00
N SER A 107 -15.68 -15.72 -17.88
CA SER A 107 -15.02 -15.94 -16.59
C SER A 107 -13.91 -14.91 -16.40
N TYR A 108 -14.02 -14.10 -15.38
CA TYR A 108 -12.98 -13.17 -14.92
C TYR A 108 -12.97 -13.15 -13.40
N VAL A 109 -11.78 -12.97 -12.85
CA VAL A 109 -11.61 -12.84 -11.40
C VAL A 109 -11.89 -11.40 -11.02
N THR A 110 -12.87 -11.21 -10.15
CA THR A 110 -13.17 -9.89 -9.60
C THR A 110 -12.38 -9.64 -8.32
N LEU A 111 -12.26 -8.38 -7.93
CA LEU A 111 -11.71 -8.00 -6.64
C LEU A 111 -12.50 -8.65 -5.48
N ARG A 112 -13.82 -8.80 -5.64
CA ARG A 112 -14.67 -9.47 -4.66
C ARG A 112 -14.32 -10.96 -4.52
N ASP A 113 -14.05 -11.64 -5.62
CA ASP A 113 -13.63 -13.05 -5.58
C ASP A 113 -12.32 -13.20 -4.80
N LEU A 114 -11.34 -12.32 -5.05
CA LEU A 114 -10.08 -12.34 -4.30
C LEU A 114 -10.29 -12.12 -2.81
N ILE A 115 -11.14 -11.14 -2.43
CA ILE A 115 -11.47 -10.86 -1.03
C ILE A 115 -12.15 -12.07 -0.39
N THR A 116 -13.12 -12.65 -1.06
CA THR A 116 -13.85 -13.83 -0.57
C THR A 116 -12.90 -15.00 -0.38
N TRP A 117 -12.10 -15.34 -1.38
CA TRP A 117 -11.15 -16.46 -1.32
C TRP A 117 -10.06 -16.25 -0.28
N SER A 118 -9.52 -15.03 -0.16
CA SER A 118 -8.49 -14.73 0.84
C SER A 118 -9.03 -14.60 2.28
N GLY A 119 -10.34 -14.50 2.43
CA GLY A 119 -11.03 -14.43 3.72
C GLY A 119 -11.67 -15.75 4.16
N GLU A 120 -11.56 -16.83 3.37
CA GLU A 120 -12.11 -18.13 3.73
C GLU A 120 -11.59 -18.59 5.10
N VAL A 121 -12.50 -19.07 5.95
CA VAL A 121 -12.17 -19.58 7.28
C VAL A 121 -12.41 -21.07 7.29
N ASP A 122 -11.47 -21.82 7.88
CA ASP A 122 -11.64 -23.27 8.07
C ASP A 122 -12.95 -23.54 8.81
N ASN A 123 -13.81 -24.31 8.20
CA ASN A 123 -15.11 -24.66 8.76
C ASN A 123 -15.21 -26.18 8.92
N PRO A 124 -15.79 -26.69 10.01
CA PRO A 124 -16.05 -28.12 10.14
C PRO A 124 -16.89 -28.65 8.96
N LEU A 125 -16.59 -29.86 8.51
CA LEU A 125 -17.30 -30.57 7.47
C LEU A 125 -18.83 -30.38 7.60
N ASP A 126 -19.50 -30.03 6.48
CA ASP A 126 -20.93 -29.83 6.29
C ASP A 126 -21.54 -28.46 6.58
N GLN A 127 -20.75 -27.41 6.78
CA GLN A 127 -21.28 -26.04 6.86
C GLN A 127 -20.79 -25.18 5.66
N PRO A 128 -21.56 -24.14 5.27
CA PRO A 128 -21.09 -23.18 4.26
C PRO A 128 -19.77 -22.57 4.68
N ILE A 129 -18.84 -22.36 3.72
CA ILE A 129 -17.56 -21.71 3.99
C ILE A 129 -17.82 -20.33 4.60
N ALA A 130 -17.37 -20.13 5.84
CA ALA A 130 -17.42 -18.83 6.47
C ALA A 130 -16.34 -17.92 5.85
N VAL A 131 -16.65 -16.64 5.70
CA VAL A 131 -15.73 -15.65 5.12
C VAL A 131 -15.54 -14.50 6.11
N ASP A 132 -14.30 -14.27 6.50
CA ASP A 132 -13.89 -13.04 7.18
C ASP A 132 -13.52 -12.01 6.12
N GLU A 133 -14.48 -11.17 5.76
CA GLU A 133 -14.28 -10.15 4.73
C GLU A 133 -13.18 -9.15 5.08
N GLN A 134 -13.00 -8.80 6.36
CA GLN A 134 -11.95 -7.86 6.77
C GLN A 134 -10.57 -8.47 6.55
N ARG A 135 -10.38 -9.71 6.95
CA ARG A 135 -9.15 -10.46 6.71
C ARG A 135 -8.86 -10.58 5.21
N GLY A 136 -9.88 -10.91 4.40
CA GLY A 136 -9.75 -10.98 2.95
C GLY A 136 -9.37 -9.64 2.33
N ARG A 137 -9.98 -8.53 2.77
CA ARG A 137 -9.63 -7.17 2.34
C ARG A 137 -8.20 -6.80 2.69
N ASP A 138 -7.77 -7.08 3.91
CA ASP A 138 -6.42 -6.81 4.39
C ASP A 138 -5.38 -7.57 3.58
N ALA A 139 -5.62 -8.87 3.35
CA ALA A 139 -4.73 -9.71 2.55
C ALA A 139 -4.61 -9.19 1.11
N VAL A 140 -5.73 -9.00 0.42
CA VAL A 140 -5.73 -8.50 -0.96
C VAL A 140 -5.05 -7.14 -1.04
N ARG A 141 -5.39 -6.22 -0.14
CA ARG A 141 -4.81 -4.87 -0.10
C ARG A 141 -3.30 -4.91 0.11
N PHE A 142 -2.84 -5.63 1.14
CA PHE A 142 -1.41 -5.71 1.47
C PHE A 142 -0.61 -6.36 0.33
N PHE A 143 -1.08 -7.48 -0.21
CA PHE A 143 -0.38 -8.19 -1.29
C PHE A 143 -0.24 -7.32 -2.55
N LEU A 144 -1.31 -6.63 -2.95
CA LEU A 144 -1.28 -5.77 -4.15
C LEU A 144 -0.39 -4.54 -3.96
N VAL A 145 -0.41 -3.88 -2.78
CA VAL A 145 0.41 -2.68 -2.54
C VAL A 145 1.86 -3.01 -2.19
N SER A 146 2.18 -4.24 -1.79
CA SER A 146 3.55 -4.66 -1.44
C SER A 146 4.43 -4.94 -2.66
N ARG A 147 3.96 -4.65 -3.87
CA ARG A 147 4.72 -4.86 -5.10
C ARG A 147 4.99 -3.55 -5.82
N LYS A 148 6.19 -3.44 -6.39
CA LYS A 148 6.55 -2.33 -7.24
C LYS A 148 5.65 -2.34 -8.48
N ALA A 149 5.15 -1.18 -8.89
CA ALA A 149 4.18 -1.06 -9.97
C ALA A 149 4.66 -1.71 -11.28
N ASP A 150 5.94 -1.56 -11.63
CA ASP A 150 6.55 -2.08 -12.87
C ASP A 150 7.03 -3.54 -12.77
N SER A 151 6.72 -4.24 -11.67
CA SER A 151 7.06 -5.65 -11.48
C SER A 151 5.85 -6.55 -11.77
N GLU A 152 6.09 -7.67 -12.45
CA GLU A 152 5.08 -8.73 -12.56
C GLU A 152 4.76 -9.29 -11.19
N PHE A 153 3.48 -9.60 -10.98
CA PHE A 153 3.02 -10.08 -9.70
C PHE A 153 2.11 -11.30 -9.85
N VAL A 154 2.38 -12.31 -9.03
CA VAL A 154 1.51 -13.47 -8.84
C VAL A 154 0.81 -13.31 -7.49
N PHE A 155 -0.51 -13.15 -7.52
CA PHE A 155 -1.35 -13.18 -6.32
C PHE A 155 -1.68 -14.64 -6.00
N ASP A 156 -1.06 -15.18 -4.97
CA ASP A 156 -1.28 -16.53 -4.48
C ASP A 156 -2.34 -16.51 -3.36
N VAL A 157 -3.52 -17.04 -3.67
CA VAL A 157 -4.65 -17.10 -2.74
C VAL A 157 -4.33 -18.01 -1.54
N ASP A 158 -3.61 -19.11 -1.77
CA ASP A 158 -3.30 -20.08 -0.71
C ASP A 158 -2.32 -19.47 0.30
N LEU A 159 -1.33 -18.69 -0.20
CA LEU A 159 -0.43 -17.92 0.66
C LEU A 159 -1.20 -16.82 1.43
N ALA A 160 -2.13 -16.13 0.78
CA ALA A 160 -2.94 -15.08 1.41
C ALA A 160 -3.85 -15.62 2.53
N LEU A 161 -4.28 -16.89 2.41
CA LEU A 161 -5.06 -17.60 3.43
C LEU A 161 -4.22 -18.08 4.62
N SER A 162 -2.92 -18.34 4.41
CA SER A 162 -2.09 -19.00 5.41
C SER A 162 -1.95 -18.17 6.70
N ARG A 163 -1.91 -18.86 7.85
CA ARG A 163 -1.64 -18.27 9.18
C ARG A 163 -0.21 -18.60 9.61
N SER A 164 0.75 -18.27 8.76
CA SER A 164 2.17 -18.53 8.97
C SER A 164 3.01 -17.29 8.74
N GLU A 165 4.27 -17.36 9.12
CA GLU A 165 5.26 -16.29 8.90
C GLU A 165 5.52 -16.04 7.40
N ASP A 166 5.19 -16.98 6.52
CA ASP A 166 5.29 -16.81 5.07
C ASP A 166 4.26 -15.81 4.54
N ASN A 167 3.11 -15.67 5.21
CA ASN A 167 2.11 -14.69 4.87
C ASN A 167 2.50 -13.30 5.43
N PRO A 168 2.93 -12.35 4.58
CA PRO A 168 3.50 -11.10 5.07
C PRO A 168 2.50 -10.20 5.79
N VAL A 169 1.21 -10.23 5.43
CA VAL A 169 0.21 -9.44 6.16
C VAL A 169 -0.07 -10.04 7.53
N TYR A 170 -0.21 -11.37 7.60
CA TYR A 170 -0.37 -12.07 8.89
C TYR A 170 0.80 -11.78 9.82
N TYR A 171 2.03 -11.87 9.31
CA TYR A 171 3.25 -11.63 10.09
C TYR A 171 3.30 -10.24 10.73
N VAL A 172 2.96 -9.21 9.95
CA VAL A 172 2.93 -7.82 10.44
C VAL A 172 1.78 -7.59 11.42
N GLN A 173 0.58 -8.09 11.13
CA GLN A 173 -0.58 -7.98 12.03
C GLN A 173 -0.35 -8.73 13.33
N TYR A 174 0.28 -9.90 13.28
CA TYR A 174 0.64 -10.67 14.47
C TYR A 174 1.64 -9.93 15.37
N ALA A 175 2.61 -9.22 14.80
CA ALA A 175 3.51 -8.36 15.58
C ALA A 175 2.72 -7.27 16.34
N HIS A 176 1.78 -6.60 15.68
CA HIS A 176 0.91 -5.61 16.33
C HIS A 176 0.04 -6.22 17.44
N ALA A 177 -0.63 -7.34 17.19
CA ALA A 177 -1.44 -8.04 18.18
C ALA A 177 -0.59 -8.46 19.39
N ARG A 178 0.65 -8.88 19.17
CA ARG A 178 1.60 -9.23 20.24
C ARG A 178 2.01 -8.00 21.07
N CYS A 179 2.23 -6.83 20.46
CA CYS A 179 2.45 -5.58 21.19
C CYS A 179 1.24 -5.27 22.10
N CYS A 180 0.03 -5.35 21.56
CA CYS A 180 -1.20 -5.13 22.34
C CYS A 180 -1.33 -6.12 23.51
N SER A 181 -1.00 -7.38 23.30
CA SER A 181 -1.03 -8.43 24.32
C SER A 181 -0.07 -8.16 25.47
N VAL A 182 1.16 -7.70 25.17
CA VAL A 182 2.16 -7.33 26.19
C VAL A 182 1.67 -6.16 27.03
N LEU A 183 1.14 -5.10 26.40
CA LEU A 183 0.61 -3.95 27.10
C LEU A 183 -0.58 -4.33 27.98
N GLN A 184 -1.48 -5.18 27.49
CA GLN A 184 -2.61 -5.69 28.26
C GLN A 184 -2.14 -6.49 29.50
N GLN A 185 -1.10 -7.34 29.37
CA GLN A 185 -0.52 -8.06 30.50
C GLN A 185 0.12 -7.11 31.52
N ALA A 186 0.67 -5.99 31.07
CA ALA A 186 1.18 -4.93 31.93
C ALA A 186 0.08 -4.03 32.54
N GLN A 187 -1.20 -4.32 32.24
CA GLN A 187 -2.36 -3.52 32.65
C GLN A 187 -2.27 -2.05 32.20
N THR A 188 -1.77 -1.81 31.00
CA THR A 188 -1.60 -0.49 30.38
C THR A 188 -1.97 -0.56 28.89
N ASP A 189 -1.98 0.59 28.24
CA ASP A 189 -2.16 0.74 26.81
C ASP A 189 -1.18 1.78 26.22
N VAL A 190 -1.22 1.94 24.91
CA VAL A 190 -0.30 2.86 24.18
C VAL A 190 -0.46 4.30 24.66
N ASP A 191 -1.70 4.77 24.86
CA ASP A 191 -1.97 6.16 25.23
C ASP A 191 -1.52 6.44 26.66
N GLN A 192 -1.71 5.51 27.58
CA GLN A 192 -1.24 5.61 28.95
C GLN A 192 0.29 5.65 29.03
N VAL A 193 0.97 4.77 28.29
CA VAL A 193 2.45 4.76 28.23
C VAL A 193 2.98 6.09 27.72
N PHE A 194 2.46 6.60 26.60
CA PHE A 194 2.92 7.88 26.06
C PHE A 194 2.55 9.06 26.95
N SER A 195 1.34 9.09 27.51
CA SER A 195 0.92 10.17 28.42
C SER A 195 1.80 10.25 29.65
N SER A 196 2.24 9.11 30.20
CA SER A 196 3.13 9.09 31.36
C SER A 196 4.51 9.69 31.06
N ILE A 197 4.98 9.60 29.81
CA ILE A 197 6.27 10.12 29.38
C ILE A 197 6.19 11.57 28.93
N LEU A 198 5.14 11.95 28.16
CA LEU A 198 4.94 13.32 27.70
C LEU A 198 4.70 14.31 28.83
N GLN A 199 4.33 13.84 30.03
CA GLN A 199 4.23 14.67 31.23
C GLN A 199 5.56 14.87 31.95
N GLN A 200 6.62 14.18 31.53
CA GLN A 200 7.96 14.31 32.08
C GLN A 200 8.78 15.36 31.31
N ALA A 201 9.78 15.89 31.96
CA ALA A 201 10.75 16.76 31.28
C ALA A 201 11.57 15.97 30.22
N ASP A 202 12.00 16.64 29.15
CA ASP A 202 12.71 15.99 28.03
C ASP A 202 13.94 15.19 28.44
N ASP A 203 14.67 15.65 29.45
CA ASP A 203 15.83 14.95 30.02
C ASP A 203 15.45 13.64 30.73
N GLN A 204 14.29 13.60 31.37
CA GLN A 204 13.76 12.39 32.00
C GLN A 204 13.26 11.38 30.95
N ALA A 205 12.58 11.85 29.91
CA ALA A 205 12.15 11.00 28.80
C ALA A 205 13.37 10.36 28.09
N GLN A 206 14.44 11.14 27.89
CA GLN A 206 15.68 10.66 27.32
C GLN A 206 16.41 9.65 28.22
N ALA A 207 16.36 9.85 29.55
CA ALA A 207 16.96 8.92 30.51
C ALA A 207 16.28 7.54 30.49
N ILE A 208 14.97 7.46 30.21
CA ILE A 208 14.25 6.18 30.07
C ILE A 208 14.84 5.36 28.93
N LEU A 209 15.06 5.96 27.75
CA LEU A 209 15.66 5.26 26.62
C LEU A 209 17.09 4.79 26.90
N GLY A 210 17.78 5.46 27.81
CA GLY A 210 19.12 5.06 28.26
C GLY A 210 19.18 3.70 28.96
N TRP A 211 18.07 3.08 29.33
CA TRP A 211 18.03 1.71 29.88
C TRP A 211 18.03 0.61 28.80
N LEU A 212 17.82 0.96 27.56
CA LEU A 212 17.76 0.01 26.45
C LEU A 212 19.17 -0.20 25.86
N HIS A 213 19.88 -1.21 26.34
CA HIS A 213 21.27 -1.48 25.95
C HIS A 213 21.45 -2.75 25.11
N ALA A 214 20.49 -3.67 25.16
CA ALA A 214 20.61 -4.93 24.42
C ALA A 214 20.62 -4.68 22.90
N PRO A 215 21.41 -5.45 22.12
CA PRO A 215 21.51 -5.25 20.68
C PRO A 215 20.16 -5.26 19.94
N LYS A 216 19.20 -6.08 20.40
CA LYS A 216 17.86 -6.14 19.81
C LYS A 216 17.01 -4.92 20.17
N GLU A 217 17.18 -4.35 21.35
CA GLU A 217 16.54 -3.09 21.75
C GLU A 217 17.04 -1.93 20.89
N GLN A 218 18.36 -1.82 20.73
CA GLN A 218 18.97 -0.79 19.90
C GLN A 218 18.60 -0.93 18.42
N GLY A 219 18.57 -2.16 17.90
CA GLY A 219 18.11 -2.43 16.53
C GLY A 219 16.68 -1.96 16.30
N LEU A 220 15.78 -2.26 17.23
CA LEU A 220 14.38 -1.86 17.15
C LEU A 220 14.20 -0.33 17.26
N LEU A 221 14.96 0.35 18.16
CA LEU A 221 14.98 1.82 18.24
C LEU A 221 15.43 2.46 16.93
N ASN A 222 16.49 1.96 16.33
CA ASN A 222 16.99 2.46 15.04
C ASN A 222 15.92 2.27 13.94
N ARG A 223 15.29 1.09 13.87
CA ARG A 223 14.20 0.84 12.93
C ARG A 223 13.04 1.82 13.10
N LEU A 224 12.63 2.09 14.34
CA LEU A 224 11.55 3.04 14.61
C LEU A 224 11.91 4.47 14.18
N SER A 225 13.17 4.88 14.34
CA SER A 225 13.63 6.21 13.94
C SER A 225 13.58 6.46 12.42
N GLU A 226 13.62 5.40 11.61
CA GLU A 226 13.53 5.48 10.14
C GLU A 226 12.12 5.79 9.64
N PHE A 227 11.08 5.57 10.44
CA PHE A 227 9.68 5.64 9.99
C PHE A 227 9.28 6.95 9.31
N PRO A 228 9.63 8.15 9.84
CA PRO A 228 9.30 9.41 9.18
C PRO A 228 9.92 9.56 7.79
N ASP A 229 11.16 9.08 7.62
CA ASP A 229 11.86 9.12 6.34
C ASP A 229 11.27 8.13 5.33
N VAL A 230 10.88 6.95 5.79
CA VAL A 230 10.17 5.96 4.96
C VAL A 230 8.86 6.55 4.41
N ILE A 231 8.06 7.21 5.25
CA ILE A 231 6.82 7.87 4.80
C ILE A 231 7.12 8.90 3.71
N ARG A 232 8.11 9.78 3.96
CA ARG A 232 8.51 10.83 3.02
C ARG A 232 8.95 10.24 1.69
N TYR A 233 9.79 9.21 1.73
CA TYR A 233 10.31 8.56 0.54
C TYR A 233 9.21 7.83 -0.24
N CYS A 234 8.32 7.09 0.42
CA CYS A 234 7.16 6.46 -0.21
C CYS A 234 6.30 7.47 -0.97
N ALA A 235 6.07 8.66 -0.38
CA ALA A 235 5.26 9.71 -0.98
C ALA A 235 5.96 10.39 -2.18
N GLN A 236 7.24 10.67 -2.07
CA GLN A 236 8.03 11.29 -3.14
C GLN A 236 8.15 10.39 -4.36
N GLU A 237 8.48 9.12 -4.13
CA GLU A 237 8.71 8.12 -5.19
C GLU A 237 7.43 7.43 -5.67
N LEU A 238 6.26 7.75 -5.09
CA LEU A 238 4.99 7.05 -5.36
C LEU A 238 5.12 5.52 -5.19
N SER A 239 5.82 5.10 -4.16
CA SER A 239 6.27 3.72 -3.95
C SER A 239 5.74 3.14 -2.62
N PRO A 240 4.42 2.90 -2.48
CA PRO A 240 3.82 2.41 -1.23
C PRO A 240 4.34 1.02 -0.81
N HIS A 241 4.89 0.23 -1.73
CA HIS A 241 5.48 -1.08 -1.43
C HIS A 241 6.65 -0.99 -0.44
N LEU A 242 7.38 0.13 -0.39
CA LEU A 242 8.47 0.33 0.55
C LEU A 242 7.97 0.40 2.00
N MET A 243 6.76 0.93 2.22
CA MET A 243 6.11 0.87 3.53
C MET A 243 5.81 -0.59 3.95
N ALA A 244 5.31 -1.42 3.03
CA ALA A 244 5.06 -2.83 3.32
C ALA A 244 6.34 -3.58 3.69
N PHE A 245 7.45 -3.29 3.02
CA PHE A 245 8.77 -3.86 3.35
C PHE A 245 9.26 -3.39 4.72
N TYR A 246 9.19 -2.09 4.98
CA TYR A 246 9.54 -1.53 6.28
C TYR A 246 8.75 -2.16 7.43
N LEU A 247 7.43 -2.32 7.27
CA LEU A 247 6.60 -2.93 8.31
C LEU A 247 6.95 -4.41 8.55
N ARG A 248 7.31 -5.14 7.50
CA ARG A 248 7.76 -6.53 7.63
C ARG A 248 9.09 -6.61 8.36
N ASP A 249 10.04 -5.72 8.05
CA ASP A 249 11.33 -5.66 8.73
C ASP A 249 11.16 -5.25 10.20
N LEU A 250 10.31 -4.24 10.48
CA LEU A 250 9.97 -3.82 11.84
C LEU A 250 9.33 -4.97 12.65
N ALA A 251 8.41 -5.73 12.03
CA ALA A 251 7.82 -6.90 12.66
C ALA A 251 8.89 -7.96 12.97
N GLY A 252 9.84 -8.20 12.07
CA GLY A 252 10.97 -9.11 12.27
C GLY A 252 11.87 -8.68 13.43
N ASP A 253 12.23 -7.40 13.46
CA ASP A 253 13.05 -6.83 14.55
C ASP A 253 12.31 -6.94 15.89
N PHE A 254 11.00 -6.67 15.91
CA PHE A 254 10.18 -6.83 17.12
C PHE A 254 10.07 -8.28 17.57
N HIS A 255 9.84 -9.22 16.67
CA HIS A 255 9.82 -10.65 17.04
C HIS A 255 11.17 -11.11 17.57
N GLY A 256 12.28 -10.65 16.97
CA GLY A 256 13.61 -10.91 17.47
C GLY A 256 13.83 -10.36 18.90
N PHE A 257 13.43 -9.12 19.15
CA PHE A 257 13.46 -8.51 20.49
C PHE A 257 12.59 -9.30 21.49
N TYR A 258 11.34 -9.57 21.14
CA TYR A 258 10.38 -10.25 22.01
C TYR A 258 10.84 -11.67 22.42
N ASN A 259 11.53 -12.37 21.53
CA ASN A 259 12.03 -13.72 21.79
C ASN A 259 13.31 -13.74 22.63
N SER A 260 14.11 -12.67 22.59
CA SER A 260 15.37 -12.58 23.34
C SER A 260 15.26 -11.84 24.66
N GLU A 261 14.34 -10.89 24.78
CA GLU A 261 14.24 -9.98 25.91
C GLU A 261 12.89 -10.09 26.64
N ARG A 262 12.91 -10.36 27.93
CA ARG A 262 11.68 -10.36 28.73
C ARG A 262 11.24 -8.93 29.00
N VAL A 263 10.07 -8.51 28.51
CA VAL A 263 9.57 -7.14 28.69
C VAL A 263 9.17 -6.87 30.14
N LEU A 264 8.39 -7.77 30.75
CA LEU A 264 7.89 -7.64 32.11
C LEU A 264 8.91 -8.18 33.11
N VAL A 265 9.96 -7.40 33.36
CA VAL A 265 11.01 -7.67 34.34
C VAL A 265 10.71 -7.00 35.70
N ASP A 266 11.41 -7.42 36.76
CA ASP A 266 11.23 -6.85 38.10
C ASP A 266 11.81 -5.44 38.21
N ASP A 267 12.94 -5.16 37.53
CA ASP A 267 13.51 -3.83 37.44
C ASP A 267 12.51 -2.87 36.78
N ARG A 268 12.08 -1.89 37.59
CA ARG A 268 11.05 -0.94 37.19
C ARG A 268 11.49 -0.07 36.02
N ALA A 269 12.71 0.47 36.04
CA ALA A 269 13.20 1.40 35.04
C ALA A 269 13.37 0.70 33.67
N LEU A 270 13.95 -0.50 33.65
CA LEU A 270 14.10 -1.30 32.46
C LEU A 270 12.71 -1.75 31.92
N ARG A 271 11.77 -2.13 32.80
CA ARG A 271 10.42 -2.48 32.41
C ARG A 271 9.70 -1.31 31.76
N GLU A 272 9.77 -0.10 32.32
CA GLU A 272 9.17 1.10 31.75
C GLU A 272 9.78 1.42 30.38
N ALA A 273 11.09 1.32 30.22
CA ALA A 273 11.77 1.52 28.95
C ALA A 273 11.34 0.50 27.89
N ARG A 274 11.24 -0.79 28.24
CA ARG A 274 10.78 -1.85 27.34
C ARG A 274 9.31 -1.72 26.97
N LEU A 275 8.47 -1.30 27.90
CA LEU A 275 7.04 -1.01 27.61
C LEU A 275 6.90 0.17 26.66
N LEU A 276 7.72 1.22 26.80
CA LEU A 276 7.76 2.33 25.85
C LEU A 276 8.14 1.83 24.45
N LEU A 277 9.18 1.00 24.34
CA LEU A 277 9.62 0.42 23.07
C LEU A 277 8.52 -0.42 22.41
N VAL A 278 7.81 -1.24 23.19
CA VAL A 278 6.65 -2.04 22.71
C VAL A 278 5.50 -1.14 22.26
N ALA A 279 5.16 -0.09 23.04
CA ALA A 279 4.10 0.85 22.69
C ALA A 279 4.43 1.62 21.38
N ALA A 280 5.67 2.10 21.25
CA ALA A 280 6.12 2.78 20.04
C ALA A 280 6.08 1.84 18.81
N THR A 281 6.51 0.59 18.97
CA THR A 281 6.44 -0.41 17.90
C THR A 281 5.00 -0.68 17.48
N GLY A 282 4.11 -0.92 18.43
CA GLY A 282 2.67 -1.12 18.16
C GLY A 282 2.05 0.08 17.45
N GLN A 283 2.38 1.30 17.88
CA GLN A 283 1.90 2.53 17.25
C GLN A 283 2.37 2.68 15.80
N VAL A 284 3.66 2.43 15.52
CA VAL A 284 4.22 2.52 14.17
C VAL A 284 3.64 1.45 13.25
N LEU A 285 3.50 0.19 13.73
CA LEU A 285 2.83 -0.87 12.98
C LEU A 285 1.39 -0.49 12.64
N ARG A 286 0.62 0.02 13.61
CA ARG A 286 -0.76 0.47 13.41
C ARG A 286 -0.86 1.61 12.39
N LEU A 287 -0.02 2.62 12.51
CA LEU A 287 0.01 3.76 11.58
C LEU A 287 0.41 3.32 10.17
N GLY A 288 1.46 2.53 10.04
CA GLY A 288 1.93 2.06 8.74
C GLY A 288 0.92 1.15 8.02
N LEU A 289 0.29 0.21 8.75
CA LEU A 289 -0.82 -0.60 8.22
C LEU A 289 -1.99 0.30 7.79
N GLY A 290 -2.36 1.29 8.61
CA GLY A 290 -3.41 2.27 8.28
C GLY A 290 -3.10 3.07 7.02
N LEU A 291 -1.85 3.51 6.80
CA LEU A 291 -1.42 4.18 5.57
C LEU A 291 -1.58 3.28 4.34
N LEU A 292 -1.40 1.98 4.48
CA LEU A 292 -1.65 1.01 3.42
C LEU A 292 -3.14 0.65 3.27
N GLY A 293 -4.02 1.12 4.15
CA GLY A 293 -5.44 0.78 4.18
C GLY A 293 -5.70 -0.65 4.65
N VAL A 294 -4.86 -1.16 5.55
CA VAL A 294 -4.91 -2.48 6.18
C VAL A 294 -5.20 -2.33 7.66
N SER A 295 -6.02 -3.20 8.23
CA SER A 295 -6.35 -3.15 9.64
C SER A 295 -5.19 -3.61 10.53
N ALA A 296 -5.18 -3.14 11.78
CA ALA A 296 -4.23 -3.56 12.82
C ALA A 296 -5.01 -4.23 13.96
N PRO A 297 -5.29 -5.54 13.88
CA PRO A 297 -6.04 -6.25 14.90
C PRO A 297 -5.28 -6.28 16.22
N THR A 298 -6.02 -6.16 17.31
CA THR A 298 -5.45 -6.21 18.68
C THR A 298 -5.32 -7.64 19.20
N ARG A 299 -5.94 -8.60 18.52
CA ARG A 299 -5.92 -10.06 18.82
C ARG A 299 -5.94 -10.87 17.55
N MET A 300 -5.20 -11.96 17.53
CA MET A 300 -5.16 -12.92 16.41
C MET A 300 -5.11 -14.35 16.94
#